data_2809c6035faaae1f2995c6428b2e4262
#
_entry.id   2809c6035faaae1f2995c6428b2e4262
#
_cell.length_a   1.000
_cell.length_b   1.000
_cell.length_c   1.000
_cell.angle_alpha   90.00
_cell.angle_beta   90.00
_cell.angle_gamma   90.00
#
_symmetry.space_group_name_H-M   'P 1'
#
loop_
_entity.id
_entity.type
_entity.pdbx_description
1 polymer ?
#
loop_
_entity_poly.entity_id
_entity_poly.type
_entity_poly.pdbx_seq_one_letter_code
_entity_poly.pdbx_strand_id
1 'polypeptide(L)'
;MKKFKFSLPLLALGMLLLSSAQALQITDDRGRVLNLARSPQRIVSLLPSLTETVFALGQGQRLVGVDRYSNYPESVTKLPQVGGGLDPNIEAIVALRPDVVLAATSSRSAIRLEGLGIAVFALEPKTHADVQRVVGKIGQLLEVNDPQRLWREIDAGVSAAAQSLPANVRGTRVYFEVNRGPYGAGEVSFIGETLTRLGVKNILPAKLGPFPKINPELVVRENPDLIMIGLANFDGLEQRPGWGSIRAIREHQVCVFGPEESNVLVRPGPRMAESARIMAKCLADKAPKKPGAAK
;
A
#
# COMPACT_ATOMS: atom_id res chain seq x y z
N MET A 1 51.33 73.41 -13.05
CA MET A 1 49.93 72.93 -13.01
C MET A 1 49.93 71.40 -12.96
N LYS A 2 49.79 70.78 -11.74
CA LYS A 2 49.77 69.32 -11.53
C LYS A 2 48.31 68.87 -11.50
N LYS A 3 47.92 68.01 -12.44
CA LYS A 3 46.56 67.36 -12.48
C LYS A 3 46.55 66.20 -11.53
N PHE A 4 45.74 66.28 -10.46
CA PHE A 4 45.44 65.18 -9.55
C PHE A 4 44.37 64.30 -10.21
N LYS A 5 44.66 62.99 -10.44
CA LYS A 5 43.70 62.01 -10.86
C LYS A 5 43.14 61.36 -9.60
N PHE A 6 41.84 61.55 -9.34
CA PHE A 6 41.07 60.83 -8.31
C PHE A 6 40.61 59.45 -8.91
N SER A 7 41.17 58.41 -8.39
CA SER A 7 40.67 57.04 -8.67
C SER A 7 39.63 56.66 -7.60
N LEU A 8 38.39 56.49 -8.02
CA LEU A 8 37.29 55.95 -7.17
C LEU A 8 37.41 54.41 -7.12
N PRO A 9 37.43 53.75 -5.94
CA PRO A 9 37.38 52.33 -5.88
C PRO A 9 35.92 51.87 -6.08
N LEU A 10 35.69 51.02 -7.06
CA LEU A 10 34.41 50.33 -7.31
C LEU A 10 34.20 49.30 -6.20
N LEU A 11 33.35 49.60 -5.21
CA LEU A 11 32.89 48.64 -4.21
C LEU A 11 31.91 47.67 -4.91
N ALA A 12 32.38 46.46 -5.26
CA ALA A 12 31.53 45.38 -5.71
C ALA A 12 30.72 44.84 -4.51
N LEU A 13 29.48 45.30 -4.39
CA LEU A 13 28.52 44.81 -3.41
C LEU A 13 28.06 43.41 -3.85
N GLY A 14 28.70 42.38 -3.31
CA GLY A 14 28.30 40.97 -3.50
C GLY A 14 26.93 40.74 -2.88
N MET A 15 25.90 40.69 -3.72
CA MET A 15 24.51 40.32 -3.33
C MET A 15 24.48 38.83 -3.03
N LEU A 16 24.66 38.47 -1.75
CA LEU A 16 24.39 37.12 -1.26
C LEU A 16 22.90 36.83 -1.47
N LEU A 17 22.57 36.06 -2.51
CA LEU A 17 21.26 35.46 -2.69
C LEU A 17 21.07 34.45 -1.56
N LEU A 18 20.48 34.87 -0.45
CA LEU A 18 19.91 33.98 0.55
C LEU A 18 18.74 33.29 -0.10
N SER A 19 18.98 32.11 -0.68
CA SER A 19 17.92 31.17 -1.01
C SER A 19 17.18 30.82 0.29
N SER A 20 16.05 31.47 0.53
CA SER A 20 15.13 31.05 1.60
C SER A 20 14.70 29.62 1.29
N ALA A 21 15.28 28.66 1.99
CA ALA A 21 14.79 27.29 1.96
C ALA A 21 13.33 27.34 2.43
N GLN A 22 12.40 27.16 1.49
CA GLN A 22 10.97 27.14 1.80
C GLN A 22 10.71 25.88 2.62
N ALA A 23 10.24 26.05 3.86
CA ALA A 23 9.89 24.92 4.72
C ALA A 23 8.81 24.08 4.04
N LEU A 24 9.04 22.77 3.94
CA LEU A 24 8.08 21.82 3.40
C LEU A 24 6.94 21.65 4.41
N GLN A 25 5.73 22.04 4.02
CA GLN A 25 4.53 21.84 4.82
C GLN A 25 3.64 20.77 4.18
N ILE A 26 3.31 19.71 4.92
CA ILE A 26 2.49 18.62 4.42
C ILE A 26 1.57 18.07 5.51
N THR A 27 0.33 17.71 5.14
CA THR A 27 -0.68 17.17 6.06
C THR A 27 -0.80 15.66 5.92
N ASP A 28 -0.68 14.95 7.03
CA ASP A 28 -0.86 13.49 7.10
C ASP A 28 -2.35 13.07 7.08
N ASP A 29 -2.63 11.76 7.15
CA ASP A 29 -4.01 11.24 7.11
C ASP A 29 -4.74 11.34 8.46
N ARG A 30 -4.04 11.79 9.52
CA ARG A 30 -4.65 12.17 10.81
C ARG A 30 -5.04 13.65 10.85
N GLY A 31 -4.75 14.41 9.78
CA GLY A 31 -4.95 15.86 9.73
C GLY A 31 -3.82 16.67 10.41
N ARG A 32 -2.71 16.04 10.80
CA ARG A 32 -1.56 16.72 11.36
C ARG A 32 -0.69 17.33 10.28
N VAL A 33 -0.28 18.59 10.50
CA VAL A 33 0.64 19.29 9.62
C VAL A 33 2.08 19.06 10.07
N LEU A 34 2.90 18.49 9.18
CA LEU A 34 4.34 18.39 9.36
C LEU A 34 5.00 19.62 8.73
N ASN A 35 5.90 20.24 9.48
CA ASN A 35 6.74 21.34 9.01
C ASN A 35 8.19 20.83 9.04
N LEU A 36 8.76 20.59 7.86
CA LEU A 36 10.13 20.12 7.70
C LEU A 36 10.95 21.22 7.04
N ALA A 37 12.16 21.47 7.54
CA ALA A 37 13.05 22.49 6.98
C ALA A 37 13.46 22.18 5.52
N ARG A 38 13.41 20.89 5.15
CA ARG A 38 13.72 20.36 3.81
C ARG A 38 13.09 18.99 3.63
N SER A 39 13.09 18.49 2.40
CA SER A 39 12.71 17.10 2.10
C SER A 39 13.57 16.10 2.89
N PRO A 40 12.96 15.11 3.57
CA PRO A 40 13.67 14.16 4.44
C PRO A 40 14.66 13.31 3.65
N GLN A 41 15.86 13.13 4.19
CA GLN A 41 16.92 12.30 3.62
C GLN A 41 17.08 10.97 4.37
N ARG A 42 16.55 10.87 5.59
CA ARG A 42 16.62 9.68 6.44
C ARG A 42 15.19 9.28 6.83
N ILE A 43 14.71 8.19 6.26
CA ILE A 43 13.34 7.73 6.42
C ILE A 43 13.35 6.37 7.09
N VAL A 44 12.57 6.21 8.13
CA VAL A 44 12.19 4.89 8.66
C VAL A 44 10.75 4.61 8.23
N SER A 45 10.50 3.45 7.65
CA SER A 45 9.16 3.03 7.22
C SER A 45 8.66 1.85 8.05
N LEU A 46 7.49 2.01 8.67
CA LEU A 46 6.86 1.02 9.55
C LEU A 46 5.70 0.27 8.86
N LEU A 47 5.58 0.38 7.53
CA LEU A 47 4.54 -0.29 6.78
C LEU A 47 5.06 -0.71 5.39
N PRO A 48 4.97 -2.00 5.00
CA PRO A 48 5.51 -2.50 3.75
C PRO A 48 5.05 -1.73 2.50
N SER A 49 3.76 -1.37 2.42
CA SER A 49 3.22 -0.61 1.30
C SER A 49 3.83 0.78 1.15
N LEU A 50 4.17 1.46 2.27
CA LEU A 50 4.84 2.76 2.26
C LEU A 50 6.31 2.61 1.88
N THR A 51 6.99 1.55 2.37
CA THR A 51 8.36 1.18 1.96
C THR A 51 8.43 1.00 0.45
N GLU A 52 7.53 0.19 -0.11
CA GLU A 52 7.43 -0.07 -1.55
C GLU A 52 7.14 1.21 -2.34
N THR A 53 6.30 2.12 -1.80
CA THR A 53 5.98 3.40 -2.45
C THR A 53 7.19 4.33 -2.51
N VAL A 54 7.95 4.46 -1.42
CA VAL A 54 9.21 5.24 -1.42
C VAL A 54 10.17 4.70 -2.47
N PHE A 55 10.30 3.38 -2.55
CA PHE A 55 11.18 2.71 -3.50
C PHE A 55 10.73 2.92 -4.96
N ALA A 56 9.44 2.72 -5.23
CA ALA A 56 8.85 2.89 -6.57
C ALA A 56 8.91 4.34 -7.08
N LEU A 57 8.93 5.31 -6.17
CA LEU A 57 9.17 6.74 -6.48
C LEU A 57 10.66 7.07 -6.71
N GLY A 58 11.56 6.06 -6.73
CA GLY A 58 12.99 6.25 -6.96
C GLY A 58 13.76 6.82 -5.77
N GLN A 59 13.18 6.78 -4.55
CA GLN A 59 13.76 7.39 -3.36
C GLN A 59 14.22 6.36 -2.31
N GLY A 60 14.39 5.10 -2.72
CA GLY A 60 14.74 3.99 -1.84
C GLY A 60 16.05 4.19 -1.07
N GLN A 61 17.01 4.95 -1.60
CA GLN A 61 18.28 5.29 -0.94
C GLN A 61 18.11 6.16 0.31
N ARG A 62 16.94 6.81 0.49
CA ARG A 62 16.61 7.57 1.69
C ARG A 62 16.10 6.71 2.85
N LEU A 63 15.75 5.43 2.59
CA LEU A 63 15.34 4.49 3.63
C LEU A 63 16.56 4.08 4.47
N VAL A 64 16.50 4.31 5.77
CA VAL A 64 17.56 3.95 6.74
C VAL A 64 17.13 2.85 7.69
N GLY A 65 15.84 2.48 7.71
CA GLY A 65 15.28 1.39 8.48
C GLY A 65 13.87 1.07 8.04
N VAL A 66 13.46 -0.19 8.21
CA VAL A 66 12.16 -0.69 7.80
C VAL A 66 11.55 -1.61 8.84
N ASP A 67 10.23 -1.83 8.78
CA ASP A 67 9.58 -2.85 9.59
C ASP A 67 10.00 -4.27 9.17
N ARG A 68 9.77 -5.26 10.05
CA ARG A 68 10.17 -6.67 9.82
C ARG A 68 9.45 -7.34 8.64
N TYR A 69 8.36 -6.78 8.17
CA TYR A 69 7.56 -7.33 7.07
C TYR A 69 7.88 -6.70 5.71
N SER A 70 8.68 -5.64 5.69
CA SER A 70 9.17 -5.01 4.47
C SER A 70 10.26 -5.87 3.84
N ASN A 71 9.91 -6.59 2.76
CA ASN A 71 10.77 -7.54 2.08
C ASN A 71 10.87 -7.30 0.55
N TYR A 72 10.31 -6.19 0.06
CA TYR A 72 10.34 -5.86 -1.36
C TYR A 72 10.68 -4.37 -1.59
N PRO A 73 11.54 -4.07 -2.58
CA PRO A 73 12.37 -5.01 -3.34
C PRO A 73 13.42 -5.70 -2.44
N GLU A 74 14.11 -6.74 -2.95
CA GLU A 74 15.06 -7.54 -2.16
C GLU A 74 16.11 -6.69 -1.43
N SER A 75 16.55 -5.59 -2.04
CA SER A 75 17.53 -4.67 -1.43
C SER A 75 17.08 -4.10 -0.07
N VAL A 76 15.77 -4.02 0.17
CA VAL A 76 15.20 -3.53 1.45
C VAL A 76 15.52 -4.47 2.61
N THR A 77 15.67 -5.77 2.36
CA THR A 77 15.99 -6.76 3.41
C THR A 77 17.36 -6.56 4.05
N LYS A 78 18.23 -5.77 3.40
CA LYS A 78 19.58 -5.42 3.91
C LYS A 78 19.54 -4.22 4.87
N LEU A 79 18.40 -3.52 4.97
CA LEU A 79 18.25 -2.39 5.87
C LEU A 79 18.00 -2.86 7.32
N PRO A 80 18.38 -2.06 8.32
CA PRO A 80 18.04 -2.31 9.71
C PRO A 80 16.52 -2.52 9.90
N GLN A 81 16.15 -3.63 10.54
CA GLN A 81 14.77 -3.91 10.90
C GLN A 81 14.45 -3.34 12.27
N VAL A 82 13.41 -2.53 12.35
CA VAL A 82 13.01 -1.80 13.58
C VAL A 82 11.74 -2.36 14.23
N GLY A 83 11.49 -3.66 14.12
CA GLY A 83 10.30 -4.30 14.68
C GLY A 83 9.11 -4.33 13.71
N GLY A 84 7.90 -4.56 14.19
CA GLY A 84 6.68 -4.54 13.40
C GLY A 84 5.95 -3.19 13.47
N GLY A 85 4.99 -2.96 12.56
CA GLY A 85 4.19 -1.71 12.57
C GLY A 85 3.35 -1.53 13.83
N LEU A 86 2.99 -2.63 14.52
CA LEU A 86 2.23 -2.60 15.78
C LEU A 86 3.13 -2.58 17.03
N ASP A 87 4.33 -3.14 16.91
CA ASP A 87 5.31 -3.32 18.00
C ASP A 87 6.73 -2.88 17.55
N PRO A 88 6.91 -1.63 17.09
CA PRO A 88 8.21 -1.16 16.65
C PRO A 88 9.17 -0.97 17.84
N ASN A 89 10.46 -1.24 17.57
CA ASN A 89 11.53 -0.96 18.51
C ASN A 89 11.88 0.53 18.46
N ILE A 90 11.37 1.29 19.42
CA ILE A 90 11.54 2.75 19.48
C ILE A 90 13.02 3.14 19.61
N GLU A 91 13.79 2.41 20.42
CA GLU A 91 15.20 2.67 20.64
C GLU A 91 16.01 2.49 19.34
N ALA A 92 15.71 1.43 18.55
CA ALA A 92 16.32 1.21 17.26
C ALA A 92 15.96 2.33 16.26
N ILE A 93 14.71 2.81 16.27
CA ILE A 93 14.29 3.93 15.43
C ILE A 93 15.06 5.20 15.78
N VAL A 94 15.14 5.54 17.08
CA VAL A 94 15.88 6.72 17.57
C VAL A 94 17.35 6.65 17.18
N ALA A 95 17.99 5.48 17.32
CA ALA A 95 19.40 5.28 16.96
C ALA A 95 19.67 5.54 15.48
N LEU A 96 18.70 5.31 14.60
CA LEU A 96 18.80 5.59 13.16
C LEU A 96 18.69 7.06 12.82
N ARG A 97 18.34 7.95 13.76
CA ARG A 97 18.19 9.40 13.59
C ARG A 97 17.40 9.75 12.32
N PRO A 98 16.15 9.29 12.20
CA PRO A 98 15.34 9.58 11.02
C PRO A 98 14.90 11.07 11.02
N ASP A 99 14.82 11.66 9.82
CA ASP A 99 14.15 12.96 9.62
C ASP A 99 12.63 12.81 9.68
N VAL A 100 12.11 11.62 9.29
CA VAL A 100 10.70 11.28 9.35
C VAL A 100 10.50 9.77 9.49
N VAL A 101 9.44 9.40 10.18
CA VAL A 101 8.94 8.02 10.26
C VAL A 101 7.62 7.93 9.50
N LEU A 102 7.53 7.02 8.53
CA LEU A 102 6.28 6.68 7.86
C LEU A 102 5.57 5.58 8.64
N ALA A 103 4.31 5.78 8.99
CA ALA A 103 3.54 4.84 9.80
C ALA A 103 2.07 4.76 9.35
N ALA A 104 1.33 3.73 9.79
CA ALA A 104 -0.12 3.71 9.67
C ALA A 104 -0.76 4.72 10.62
N THR A 105 -1.96 5.22 10.28
CA THR A 105 -2.72 6.12 11.17
C THR A 105 -3.12 5.45 12.49
N SER A 106 -3.28 4.12 12.47
CA SER A 106 -3.58 3.28 13.63
C SER A 106 -2.37 2.96 14.51
N SER A 107 -1.15 3.41 14.14
CA SER A 107 0.08 3.12 14.88
C SER A 107 0.10 3.83 16.23
N ARG A 108 0.02 3.05 17.32
CA ARG A 108 0.11 3.57 18.69
C ARG A 108 1.50 4.14 19.04
N SER A 109 2.53 3.66 18.36
CA SER A 109 3.90 4.13 18.54
C SER A 109 4.13 5.54 17.98
N ALA A 110 3.27 6.03 17.10
CA ALA A 110 3.37 7.37 16.51
C ALA A 110 3.41 8.46 17.60
N ILE A 111 2.52 8.38 18.61
CA ILE A 111 2.47 9.34 19.73
C ILE A 111 3.78 9.32 20.53
N ARG A 112 4.35 8.12 20.78
CA ARG A 112 5.60 7.99 21.53
C ARG A 112 6.79 8.55 20.76
N LEU A 113 6.87 8.30 19.46
CA LEU A 113 7.90 8.85 18.59
C LEU A 113 7.84 10.38 18.51
N GLU A 114 6.63 10.93 18.37
CA GLU A 114 6.40 12.38 18.35
C GLU A 114 6.78 13.04 19.70
N GLY A 115 6.49 12.35 20.82
CA GLY A 115 6.92 12.78 22.15
C GLY A 115 8.45 12.82 22.33
N LEU A 116 9.21 12.09 21.50
CA LEU A 116 10.67 12.11 21.43
C LEU A 116 11.21 13.12 20.41
N GLY A 117 10.34 13.95 19.81
CA GLY A 117 10.71 14.95 18.81
C GLY A 117 10.93 14.40 17.40
N ILE A 118 10.55 13.15 17.13
CA ILE A 118 10.65 12.54 15.80
C ILE A 118 9.38 12.86 15.00
N ALA A 119 9.55 13.42 13.79
CA ALA A 119 8.44 13.67 12.90
C ALA A 119 7.82 12.33 12.42
N VAL A 120 6.50 12.18 12.56
CA VAL A 120 5.77 11.01 12.06
C VAL A 120 4.78 11.45 10.99
N PHE A 121 4.86 10.85 9.81
CA PHE A 121 3.95 11.05 8.71
C PHE A 121 3.06 9.81 8.58
N ALA A 122 1.85 9.90 9.09
CA ALA A 122 0.92 8.77 9.16
C ALA A 122 0.01 8.72 7.93
N LEU A 123 0.03 7.59 7.22
CA LEU A 123 -0.72 7.36 5.98
C LEU A 123 -1.39 5.99 6.02
N GLU A 124 -2.63 5.92 5.55
CA GLU A 124 -3.40 4.66 5.57
C GLU A 124 -4.22 4.47 4.29
N PRO A 125 -3.64 3.83 3.25
CA PRO A 125 -4.38 3.52 2.04
C PRO A 125 -5.31 2.31 2.27
N LYS A 126 -6.62 2.50 2.05
CA LYS A 126 -7.65 1.44 2.15
C LYS A 126 -8.35 1.18 0.82
N THR A 127 -8.38 2.17 -0.07
CA THR A 127 -9.04 2.17 -1.38
C THR A 127 -8.04 2.49 -2.48
N HIS A 128 -8.43 2.35 -3.75
CA HIS A 128 -7.61 2.80 -4.89
C HIS A 128 -7.35 4.31 -4.84
N ALA A 129 -8.37 5.10 -4.49
CA ALA A 129 -8.22 6.55 -4.33
C ALA A 129 -7.24 6.91 -3.21
N ASP A 130 -7.23 6.14 -2.12
CA ASP A 130 -6.25 6.34 -1.05
C ASP A 130 -4.82 6.03 -1.50
N VAL A 131 -4.62 4.96 -2.28
CA VAL A 131 -3.30 4.65 -2.84
C VAL A 131 -2.81 5.77 -3.73
N GLN A 132 -3.66 6.30 -4.62
CA GLN A 132 -3.34 7.47 -5.44
C GLN A 132 -2.93 8.67 -4.58
N ARG A 133 -3.71 8.96 -3.55
CA ARG A 133 -3.45 10.06 -2.59
C ARG A 133 -2.13 9.86 -1.85
N VAL A 134 -1.86 8.64 -1.34
CA VAL A 134 -0.63 8.30 -0.62
C VAL A 134 0.60 8.42 -1.52
N VAL A 135 0.53 7.95 -2.77
CA VAL A 135 1.58 8.14 -3.77
C VAL A 135 1.87 9.64 -3.98
N GLY A 136 0.82 10.46 -4.09
CA GLY A 136 0.95 11.92 -4.21
C GLY A 136 1.59 12.57 -2.97
N LYS A 137 1.13 12.19 -1.78
CA LYS A 137 1.66 12.73 -0.51
C LYS A 137 3.12 12.34 -0.28
N ILE A 138 3.50 11.07 -0.52
CA ILE A 138 4.91 10.65 -0.42
C ILE A 138 5.75 11.37 -1.49
N GLY A 139 5.23 11.49 -2.71
CA GLY A 139 5.88 12.24 -3.76
C GLY A 139 6.14 13.71 -3.40
N GLN A 140 5.16 14.38 -2.78
CA GLN A 140 5.30 15.75 -2.26
C GLN A 140 6.34 15.82 -1.14
N LEU A 141 6.28 14.89 -0.16
CA LEU A 141 7.25 14.80 0.94
C LEU A 141 8.69 14.65 0.43
N LEU A 142 8.88 13.90 -0.64
CA LEU A 142 10.18 13.54 -1.20
C LEU A 142 10.59 14.42 -2.38
N GLU A 143 9.77 15.43 -2.74
CA GLU A 143 9.99 16.36 -3.85
C GLU A 143 10.19 15.65 -5.19
N VAL A 144 9.36 14.62 -5.46
CA VAL A 144 9.35 13.94 -6.74
C VAL A 144 8.56 14.74 -7.77
N ASN A 145 9.10 15.00 -8.95
CA ASN A 145 8.49 15.87 -9.96
C ASN A 145 7.10 15.42 -10.46
N ASP A 146 6.90 14.13 -10.75
CA ASP A 146 5.62 13.58 -11.21
C ASP A 146 5.30 12.27 -10.47
N PRO A 147 4.91 12.34 -9.18
CA PRO A 147 4.59 11.14 -8.42
C PRO A 147 3.34 10.42 -8.97
N GLN A 148 2.43 11.15 -9.63
CA GLN A 148 1.21 10.59 -10.20
C GLN A 148 1.47 9.70 -11.43
N ARG A 149 2.66 9.74 -12.01
CA ARG A 149 3.06 8.76 -13.04
C ARG A 149 2.97 7.33 -12.50
N LEU A 150 3.45 7.10 -11.26
CA LEU A 150 3.37 5.79 -10.61
C LEU A 150 1.91 5.31 -10.50
N TRP A 151 0.99 6.22 -10.12
CA TRP A 151 -0.43 5.87 -10.06
C TRP A 151 -1.00 5.52 -11.43
N ARG A 152 -0.70 6.30 -12.47
CA ARG A 152 -1.15 6.00 -13.84
C ARG A 152 -0.68 4.62 -14.32
N GLU A 153 0.55 4.23 -13.99
CA GLU A 153 1.10 2.90 -14.30
C GLU A 153 0.35 1.79 -13.56
N ILE A 154 0.05 1.98 -12.27
CA ILE A 154 -0.74 1.04 -11.45
C ILE A 154 -2.15 0.88 -12.05
N ASP A 155 -2.84 1.98 -12.31
CA ASP A 155 -4.22 2.01 -12.81
C ASP A 155 -4.34 1.36 -14.19
N ALA A 156 -3.41 1.67 -15.09
CA ALA A 156 -3.32 1.03 -16.40
C ALA A 156 -3.08 -0.49 -16.29
N GLY A 157 -2.21 -0.93 -15.37
CA GLY A 157 -1.94 -2.33 -15.15
C GLY A 157 -3.14 -3.12 -14.59
N VAL A 158 -3.91 -2.52 -13.67
CA VAL A 158 -5.17 -3.10 -13.18
C VAL A 158 -6.20 -3.19 -14.31
N SER A 159 -6.31 -2.15 -15.14
CA SER A 159 -7.21 -2.14 -16.30
C SER A 159 -6.83 -3.22 -17.32
N ALA A 160 -5.54 -3.40 -17.60
CA ALA A 160 -5.04 -4.43 -18.51
C ALA A 160 -5.36 -5.85 -17.99
N ALA A 161 -5.20 -6.09 -16.67
CA ALA A 161 -5.58 -7.36 -16.05
C ALA A 161 -7.08 -7.65 -16.20
N ALA A 162 -7.94 -6.62 -16.03
CA ALA A 162 -9.38 -6.76 -16.23
C ALA A 162 -9.75 -7.09 -17.68
N GLN A 163 -9.08 -6.47 -18.65
CA GLN A 163 -9.30 -6.70 -20.08
C GLN A 163 -8.85 -8.09 -20.54
N SER A 164 -7.89 -8.70 -19.86
CA SER A 164 -7.39 -10.05 -20.19
C SER A 164 -8.36 -11.17 -19.83
N LEU A 165 -9.38 -10.89 -19.01
CA LEU A 165 -10.30 -11.91 -18.50
C LEU A 165 -11.38 -12.28 -19.52
N PRO A 166 -11.68 -13.59 -19.68
CA PRO A 166 -12.76 -14.04 -20.54
C PRO A 166 -14.13 -13.64 -19.96
N ALA A 167 -15.12 -13.47 -20.86
CA ALA A 167 -16.44 -12.99 -20.48
C ALA A 167 -17.19 -13.87 -19.48
N ASN A 168 -16.91 -15.18 -19.46
CA ASN A 168 -17.56 -16.14 -18.54
C ASN A 168 -17.22 -15.91 -17.05
N VAL A 169 -16.10 -15.22 -16.76
CA VAL A 169 -15.71 -14.87 -15.38
C VAL A 169 -16.63 -13.82 -14.78
N ARG A 170 -17.26 -12.97 -15.62
CA ARG A 170 -18.05 -11.83 -15.15
C ARG A 170 -19.22 -12.28 -14.25
N GLY A 171 -19.34 -11.58 -13.12
CA GLY A 171 -20.38 -11.83 -12.14
C GLY A 171 -20.14 -13.07 -11.26
N THR A 172 -18.99 -13.75 -11.36
CA THR A 172 -18.57 -14.77 -10.38
C THR A 172 -18.59 -14.16 -8.98
N ARG A 173 -19.20 -14.87 -8.02
CA ARG A 173 -19.28 -14.42 -6.63
C ARG A 173 -18.04 -14.86 -5.88
N VAL A 174 -17.26 -13.90 -5.39
CA VAL A 174 -15.94 -14.13 -4.78
C VAL A 174 -15.96 -13.78 -3.31
N TYR A 175 -15.36 -14.62 -2.50
CA TYR A 175 -14.91 -14.32 -1.15
C TYR A 175 -13.39 -14.24 -1.12
N PHE A 176 -12.85 -13.14 -0.61
CA PHE A 176 -11.41 -12.99 -0.37
C PHE A 176 -11.16 -12.96 1.14
N GLU A 177 -10.46 -13.97 1.67
CA GLU A 177 -10.05 -14.02 3.07
C GLU A 177 -8.67 -13.37 3.26
N VAL A 178 -8.64 -12.30 4.04
CA VAL A 178 -7.39 -11.59 4.36
C VAL A 178 -6.66 -12.24 5.53
N ASN A 179 -7.41 -12.72 6.54
CA ASN A 179 -6.86 -13.32 7.75
C ASN A 179 -7.86 -14.32 8.34
N ARG A 180 -7.32 -15.40 8.95
CA ARG A 180 -8.10 -16.51 9.57
C ARG A 180 -9.01 -16.06 10.72
N GLY A 181 -8.93 -14.81 11.20
CA GLY A 181 -9.63 -14.32 12.35
C GLY A 181 -11.13 -14.07 12.37
N PRO A 182 -12.01 -14.35 11.40
CA PRO A 182 -11.96 -14.25 9.94
C PRO A 182 -12.17 -12.80 9.48
N TYR A 183 -11.16 -12.24 8.85
CA TYR A 183 -11.25 -10.93 8.21
C TYR A 183 -11.35 -11.11 6.70
N GLY A 184 -12.37 -10.54 6.10
CA GLY A 184 -12.52 -10.52 4.64
C GLY A 184 -12.19 -9.18 4.02
N ALA A 185 -11.90 -9.18 2.72
CA ALA A 185 -11.81 -7.96 1.94
C ALA A 185 -13.22 -7.55 1.47
N GLY A 186 -13.76 -6.47 2.02
CA GLY A 186 -15.05 -5.91 1.63
C GLY A 186 -14.98 -5.18 0.28
N GLU A 187 -16.14 -4.94 -0.31
CA GLU A 187 -16.29 -4.30 -1.64
C GLU A 187 -15.57 -2.96 -1.74
N VAL A 188 -15.52 -2.18 -0.65
CA VAL A 188 -14.88 -0.85 -0.58
C VAL A 188 -13.42 -0.89 -0.15
N SER A 189 -12.78 -2.06 -0.08
CA SER A 189 -11.34 -2.16 0.10
C SER A 189 -10.61 -2.11 -1.24
N PHE A 190 -9.31 -1.79 -1.26
CA PHE A 190 -8.51 -1.82 -2.48
C PHE A 190 -8.53 -3.22 -3.16
N ILE A 191 -8.65 -4.31 -2.38
CA ILE A 191 -8.86 -5.66 -2.90
C ILE A 191 -10.24 -5.79 -3.53
N GLY A 192 -11.29 -5.34 -2.83
CA GLY A 192 -12.67 -5.40 -3.32
C GLY A 192 -12.89 -4.54 -4.56
N GLU A 193 -12.32 -3.33 -4.60
CA GLU A 193 -12.34 -2.47 -5.78
C GLU A 193 -11.61 -3.12 -6.97
N THR A 194 -10.48 -3.82 -6.72
CA THR A 194 -9.78 -4.59 -7.75
C THR A 194 -10.66 -5.72 -8.28
N LEU A 195 -11.31 -6.49 -7.40
CA LEU A 195 -12.26 -7.54 -7.79
C LEU A 195 -13.43 -6.98 -8.63
N THR A 196 -13.98 -5.83 -8.25
CA THR A 196 -15.02 -5.14 -9.00
C THR A 196 -14.53 -4.75 -10.40
N ARG A 197 -13.34 -4.21 -10.52
CA ARG A 197 -12.71 -3.88 -11.82
C ARG A 197 -12.45 -5.11 -12.68
N LEU A 198 -12.15 -6.25 -12.06
CA LEU A 198 -12.04 -7.55 -12.75
C LEU A 198 -13.41 -8.11 -13.19
N GLY A 199 -14.51 -7.42 -12.89
CA GLY A 199 -15.87 -7.78 -13.33
C GLY A 199 -16.55 -8.85 -12.50
N VAL A 200 -16.05 -9.18 -11.31
CA VAL A 200 -16.63 -10.15 -10.39
C VAL A 200 -17.44 -9.48 -9.26
N LYS A 201 -18.20 -10.24 -8.52
CA LYS A 201 -19.02 -9.77 -7.40
C LYS A 201 -18.41 -10.19 -6.08
N ASN A 202 -18.06 -9.22 -5.24
CA ASN A 202 -17.65 -9.47 -3.87
C ASN A 202 -18.88 -9.86 -3.03
N ILE A 203 -18.78 -10.93 -2.22
CA ILE A 203 -19.89 -11.32 -1.33
C ILE A 203 -19.99 -10.45 -0.08
N LEU A 204 -18.96 -9.65 0.23
CA LEU A 204 -18.95 -8.74 1.38
C LEU A 204 -19.31 -7.32 0.92
N PRO A 205 -20.58 -6.88 1.13
CA PRO A 205 -21.06 -5.62 0.59
C PRO A 205 -20.41 -4.40 1.28
N ALA A 206 -20.44 -3.26 0.60
CA ALA A 206 -19.85 -1.99 1.02
C ALA A 206 -20.19 -1.57 2.47
N LYS A 207 -21.42 -1.86 2.93
CA LYS A 207 -21.89 -1.52 4.29
C LYS A 207 -21.09 -2.17 5.43
N LEU A 208 -20.33 -3.22 5.15
CA LEU A 208 -19.48 -3.89 6.14
C LEU A 208 -18.12 -3.19 6.32
N GLY A 209 -17.80 -2.22 5.47
CA GLY A 209 -16.50 -1.55 5.47
C GLY A 209 -15.42 -2.31 4.70
N PRO A 210 -14.17 -1.77 4.70
CA PRO A 210 -13.11 -2.31 3.84
C PRO A 210 -12.55 -3.66 4.29
N PHE A 211 -12.37 -3.87 5.59
CA PHE A 211 -11.79 -5.11 6.14
C PHE A 211 -12.57 -5.58 7.37
N PRO A 212 -13.82 -6.03 7.17
CA PRO A 212 -14.66 -6.46 8.29
C PRO A 212 -14.15 -7.76 8.92
N LYS A 213 -14.23 -7.82 10.24
CA LYS A 213 -14.30 -9.10 10.94
C LYS A 213 -15.72 -9.64 10.76
N ILE A 214 -15.85 -10.79 10.15
CA ILE A 214 -17.15 -11.36 9.78
C ILE A 214 -17.52 -12.57 10.63
N ASN A 215 -18.83 -12.85 10.74
CA ASN A 215 -19.28 -14.16 11.19
C ASN A 215 -19.03 -15.19 10.07
N PRO A 216 -18.32 -16.32 10.32
CA PRO A 216 -18.08 -17.36 9.32
C PRO A 216 -19.36 -17.88 8.65
N GLU A 217 -20.48 -17.91 9.35
CA GLU A 217 -21.79 -18.28 8.81
C GLU A 217 -22.25 -17.38 7.66
N LEU A 218 -21.78 -16.13 7.62
CA LEU A 218 -22.04 -15.23 6.50
C LEU A 218 -21.51 -15.81 5.20
N VAL A 219 -20.30 -16.36 5.19
CA VAL A 219 -19.70 -16.96 4.00
C VAL A 219 -20.48 -18.20 3.55
N VAL A 220 -20.93 -19.03 4.52
CA VAL A 220 -21.78 -20.20 4.23
C VAL A 220 -23.11 -19.77 3.59
N ARG A 221 -23.77 -18.77 4.17
CA ARG A 221 -25.04 -18.24 3.65
C ARG A 221 -24.90 -17.62 2.28
N GLU A 222 -23.85 -16.82 2.08
CA GLU A 222 -23.58 -16.16 0.80
C GLU A 222 -23.10 -17.14 -0.27
N ASN A 223 -22.61 -18.32 0.11
CA ASN A 223 -22.26 -19.43 -0.78
C ASN A 223 -21.51 -18.97 -2.03
N PRO A 224 -20.26 -18.47 -1.91
CA PRO A 224 -19.49 -17.97 -3.03
C PRO A 224 -19.19 -19.06 -4.08
N ASP A 225 -19.01 -18.59 -5.33
CA ASP A 225 -18.58 -19.43 -6.45
C ASP A 225 -17.08 -19.71 -6.43
N LEU A 226 -16.31 -18.80 -5.80
CA LEU A 226 -14.84 -18.87 -5.72
C LEU A 226 -14.34 -18.25 -4.42
N ILE A 227 -13.34 -18.90 -3.82
CA ILE A 227 -12.63 -18.39 -2.62
C ILE A 227 -11.18 -18.08 -2.98
N MET A 228 -10.71 -16.92 -2.54
CA MET A 228 -9.31 -16.48 -2.62
C MET A 228 -8.75 -16.41 -1.20
N ILE A 229 -7.63 -17.10 -0.92
CA ILE A 229 -7.09 -17.24 0.43
C ILE A 229 -5.58 -17.46 0.41
N GLY A 230 -4.86 -16.88 1.37
CA GLY A 230 -3.45 -17.17 1.56
C GLY A 230 -3.21 -18.54 2.17
N LEU A 231 -2.11 -19.19 1.80
CA LEU A 231 -1.74 -20.55 2.28
C LEU A 231 -1.74 -20.65 3.80
N ALA A 232 -1.27 -19.62 4.51
CA ALA A 232 -1.26 -19.59 5.98
C ALA A 232 -2.65 -19.69 6.62
N ASN A 233 -3.72 -19.37 5.87
CA ASN A 233 -5.10 -19.39 6.34
C ASN A 233 -5.87 -20.61 5.82
N PHE A 234 -5.30 -21.36 4.87
CA PHE A 234 -5.99 -22.43 4.12
C PHE A 234 -6.19 -23.70 4.96
N ASP A 235 -5.24 -24.03 5.84
CA ASP A 235 -5.33 -25.24 6.64
C ASP A 235 -6.63 -25.32 7.44
N GLY A 236 -7.32 -26.47 7.30
CA GLY A 236 -8.59 -26.70 7.97
C GLY A 236 -9.77 -25.89 7.39
N LEU A 237 -9.67 -25.37 6.17
CA LEU A 237 -10.74 -24.60 5.52
C LEU A 237 -12.04 -25.38 5.43
N GLU A 238 -11.98 -26.64 4.99
CA GLU A 238 -13.14 -27.51 4.81
C GLU A 238 -13.74 -28.00 6.14
N GLN A 239 -12.92 -28.07 7.20
CA GLN A 239 -13.34 -28.49 8.54
C GLN A 239 -14.01 -27.35 9.32
N ARG A 240 -13.99 -26.12 8.84
CA ARG A 240 -14.72 -25.03 9.49
C ARG A 240 -16.23 -25.32 9.48
N PRO A 241 -16.97 -25.04 10.57
CA PRO A 241 -18.39 -25.36 10.67
C PRO A 241 -19.21 -24.84 9.47
N GLY A 242 -19.84 -25.76 8.73
CA GLY A 242 -20.68 -25.44 7.57
C GLY A 242 -19.92 -25.15 6.26
N TRP A 243 -18.60 -24.96 6.28
CA TRP A 243 -17.87 -24.56 5.08
C TRP A 243 -17.77 -25.64 4.02
N GLY A 244 -17.77 -26.91 4.39
CA GLY A 244 -17.83 -28.02 3.43
C GLY A 244 -19.08 -28.02 2.52
N SER A 245 -20.14 -27.29 2.89
CA SER A 245 -21.32 -27.10 2.04
C SER A 245 -21.20 -25.99 1.01
N ILE A 246 -20.18 -25.12 1.14
CA ILE A 246 -19.96 -23.99 0.24
C ILE A 246 -19.62 -24.51 -1.17
N ARG A 247 -20.26 -23.94 -2.18
CA ARG A 247 -20.07 -24.34 -3.58
C ARG A 247 -18.61 -24.29 -4.01
N ALA A 248 -17.91 -23.21 -3.71
CA ALA A 248 -16.50 -23.06 -4.04
C ALA A 248 -15.63 -24.19 -3.48
N ILE A 249 -15.94 -24.70 -2.30
CA ILE A 249 -15.19 -25.80 -1.67
C ILE A 249 -15.53 -27.13 -2.33
N ARG A 250 -16.81 -27.44 -2.49
CA ARG A 250 -17.27 -28.69 -3.13
C ARG A 250 -16.80 -28.84 -4.58
N GLU A 251 -16.70 -27.72 -5.31
CA GLU A 251 -16.29 -27.70 -6.71
C GLU A 251 -14.78 -27.41 -6.88
N HIS A 252 -13.99 -27.40 -5.79
CA HIS A 252 -12.55 -27.13 -5.77
C HIS A 252 -12.17 -25.77 -6.40
N GLN A 253 -13.07 -24.78 -6.29
CA GLN A 253 -12.88 -23.41 -6.79
C GLN A 253 -12.25 -22.52 -5.70
N VAL A 254 -11.10 -22.96 -5.20
CA VAL A 254 -10.33 -22.22 -4.18
C VAL A 254 -8.95 -21.89 -4.75
N CYS A 255 -8.60 -20.61 -4.77
CA CYS A 255 -7.24 -20.17 -5.07
C CYS A 255 -6.48 -19.99 -3.78
N VAL A 256 -5.41 -20.74 -3.63
CA VAL A 256 -4.52 -20.69 -2.47
C VAL A 256 -3.22 -20.00 -2.89
N PHE A 257 -2.93 -18.85 -2.29
CA PHE A 257 -1.77 -18.05 -2.65
C PHE A 257 -0.60 -18.33 -1.72
N GLY A 258 0.57 -18.52 -2.28
CA GLY A 258 1.83 -18.65 -1.54
C GLY A 258 2.18 -17.36 -0.76
N PRO A 259 3.20 -17.41 0.11
CA PRO A 259 3.58 -16.26 0.93
C PRO A 259 3.91 -15.00 0.12
N GLU A 260 4.60 -15.13 -1.02
CA GLU A 260 4.98 -14.02 -1.88
C GLU A 260 3.76 -13.39 -2.55
N GLU A 261 2.89 -14.20 -3.16
CA GLU A 261 1.65 -13.72 -3.76
C GLU A 261 0.73 -13.08 -2.71
N SER A 262 0.62 -13.68 -1.52
CA SER A 262 -0.15 -13.13 -0.40
C SER A 262 0.36 -11.75 0.00
N ASN A 263 1.68 -11.54 0.06
CA ASN A 263 2.25 -10.23 0.33
C ASN A 263 1.87 -9.19 -0.73
N VAL A 264 1.86 -9.57 -2.02
CA VAL A 264 1.41 -8.69 -3.11
C VAL A 264 -0.07 -8.34 -2.96
N LEU A 265 -0.90 -9.34 -2.67
CA LEU A 265 -2.36 -9.22 -2.64
C LEU A 265 -2.86 -8.34 -1.49
N VAL A 266 -2.17 -8.34 -0.34
CA VAL A 266 -2.64 -7.63 0.87
C VAL A 266 -1.97 -6.27 1.10
N ARG A 267 -1.11 -5.80 0.18
CA ARG A 267 -0.41 -4.52 0.29
C ARG A 267 -0.97 -3.48 -0.68
N PRO A 268 -1.67 -2.45 -0.18
CA PRO A 268 -2.18 -1.36 -1.00
C PRO A 268 -1.03 -0.43 -1.41
N GLY A 269 -0.55 -0.57 -2.65
CA GLY A 269 0.63 0.18 -3.07
C GLY A 269 1.06 -0.10 -4.52
N PRO A 270 2.34 0.08 -4.84
CA PRO A 270 2.86 0.04 -6.22
C PRO A 270 2.60 -1.27 -6.95
N ARG A 271 2.48 -2.39 -6.22
CA ARG A 271 2.26 -3.71 -6.82
C ARG A 271 0.80 -4.09 -7.03
N MET A 272 -0.14 -3.14 -6.94
CA MET A 272 -1.56 -3.44 -7.19
C MET A 272 -1.85 -3.94 -8.62
N ALA A 273 -1.06 -3.53 -9.62
CA ALA A 273 -1.17 -4.08 -10.96
C ALA A 273 -0.75 -5.57 -11.01
N GLU A 274 0.25 -5.97 -10.24
CA GLU A 274 0.65 -7.37 -10.06
C GLU A 274 -0.42 -8.15 -9.30
N SER A 275 -0.96 -7.58 -8.21
CA SER A 275 -2.10 -8.13 -7.47
C SER A 275 -3.30 -8.42 -8.39
N ALA A 276 -3.65 -7.48 -9.26
CA ALA A 276 -4.73 -7.67 -10.23
C ALA A 276 -4.44 -8.82 -11.21
N ARG A 277 -3.20 -8.98 -11.68
CA ARG A 277 -2.81 -10.10 -12.54
C ARG A 277 -2.89 -11.45 -11.82
N ILE A 278 -2.47 -11.53 -10.56
CA ILE A 278 -2.58 -12.74 -9.74
C ILE A 278 -4.05 -13.13 -9.56
N MET A 279 -4.90 -12.17 -9.21
CA MET A 279 -6.34 -12.40 -9.10
C MET A 279 -6.97 -12.80 -10.44
N ALA A 280 -6.60 -12.14 -11.53
CA ALA A 280 -7.10 -12.45 -12.87
C ALA A 280 -6.71 -13.86 -13.30
N LYS A 281 -5.48 -14.29 -13.04
CA LYS A 281 -5.04 -15.67 -13.29
C LYS A 281 -5.88 -16.67 -12.51
N CYS A 282 -6.08 -16.47 -11.21
CA CYS A 282 -6.95 -17.30 -10.37
C CYS A 282 -8.36 -17.39 -10.96
N LEU A 283 -8.95 -16.26 -11.35
CA LEU A 283 -10.29 -16.21 -11.94
C LEU A 283 -10.36 -16.96 -13.28
N ALA A 284 -9.37 -16.82 -14.13
CA ALA A 284 -9.32 -17.54 -15.41
C ALA A 284 -9.20 -19.04 -15.23
N ASP A 285 -8.43 -19.49 -14.24
CA ASP A 285 -8.16 -20.90 -13.97
C ASP A 285 -9.31 -21.60 -13.22
N LYS A 286 -9.98 -20.88 -12.30
CA LYS A 286 -10.89 -21.44 -11.30
C LYS A 286 -12.35 -20.98 -11.39
N ALA A 287 -12.67 -19.87 -12.08
CA ALA A 287 -14.06 -19.43 -12.13
C ALA A 287 -14.95 -20.47 -12.81
N PRO A 288 -16.17 -20.70 -12.31
CA PRO A 288 -17.09 -21.69 -12.89
C PRO A 288 -17.35 -21.40 -14.38
N LYS A 289 -17.23 -22.41 -15.21
CA LYS A 289 -17.64 -22.31 -16.63
C LYS A 289 -19.17 -22.22 -16.67
N LYS A 290 -19.73 -21.08 -17.04
CA LYS A 290 -21.18 -20.95 -17.21
C LYS A 290 -21.64 -21.87 -18.33
N PRO A 291 -22.70 -22.66 -18.11
CA PRO A 291 -23.33 -23.43 -19.21
C PRO A 291 -23.79 -22.43 -20.28
N GLY A 292 -23.31 -22.57 -21.50
CA GLY A 292 -23.78 -21.75 -22.63
C GLY A 292 -22.74 -20.93 -23.39
N ALA A 293 -21.45 -21.00 -23.04
CA ALA A 293 -20.38 -20.44 -23.88
C ALA A 293 -19.73 -21.52 -24.77
N ALA A 294 -20.54 -22.41 -25.34
CA ALA A 294 -20.12 -23.20 -26.49
C ALA A 294 -20.21 -22.29 -27.72
N LYS A 295 -19.12 -22.25 -28.51
CA LYS A 295 -18.97 -21.49 -29.76
C LYS A 295 -20.04 -21.84 -30.77
#